data_54a4c5a62f6dc1502f7ab9af421bf56e
#
_entry.id   54a4c5a62f6dc1502f7ab9af421bf56e
#
_cell.length_a   1.000
_cell.length_b   1.000
_cell.length_c   1.000
_cell.angle_alpha   90.00
_cell.angle_beta   90.00
_cell.angle_gamma   90.00
#
_symmetry.space_group_name_H-M   'P 1'
#
loop_
_entity.id
_entity.type
_entity.pdbx_description
1 polymer ?
#
loop_
_entity_poly.entity_id
_entity_poly.type
_entity_poly.pdbx_seq_one_letter_code
_entity_poly.pdbx_strand_id
1 'polypeptide(L)'
;MKPEFISVLLDDTQLDYLQSPLWKRISDYQIDQDEVIIPFTRKLAHTEGWTRRFCLLAIEEYKKFVYLCCISKNGASPSIAVDKVWHLHLLYTTEYWKEFCPKILERELHHFPNVGGINDYNKHQDWYLETLKLYINVFRQNPPESFWRIPKEIELFLLPESKNKVKTIRQFTWKKTFEDLHSKVFKYIHGKSVYQ
;
A
#
# COMPACT_ATOMS: atom_id res chain seq x y z
N MET A 1 -25.25 -26.31 -0.29
CA MET A 1 -23.87 -26.47 -0.82
C MET A 1 -22.93 -26.04 0.29
N LYS A 2 -22.16 -26.97 0.84
CA LYS A 2 -21.35 -26.77 2.06
C LYS A 2 -20.09 -25.93 1.75
N PRO A 3 -19.58 -25.13 2.69
CA PRO A 3 -18.42 -24.27 2.48
C PRO A 3 -17.11 -25.06 2.67
N GLU A 4 -16.70 -25.78 1.64
CA GLU A 4 -15.38 -26.43 1.63
C GLU A 4 -14.22 -25.51 1.25
N PHE A 5 -14.49 -24.23 1.04
CA PHE A 5 -13.48 -23.22 0.65
C PHE A 5 -12.69 -22.61 1.81
N ILE A 6 -13.04 -22.92 3.08
CA ILE A 6 -12.37 -22.32 4.24
C ILE A 6 -11.12 -23.10 4.69
N SER A 7 -10.99 -24.37 4.28
CA SER A 7 -9.86 -25.22 4.72
C SER A 7 -8.56 -25.01 3.95
N VAL A 8 -8.56 -24.33 2.81
CA VAL A 8 -7.35 -24.13 1.98
C VAL A 8 -6.49 -22.92 2.44
N LEU A 9 -7.01 -22.08 3.33
CA LEU A 9 -6.29 -20.89 3.84
C LEU A 9 -5.60 -21.11 5.18
N LEU A 10 -5.65 -22.31 5.74
CA LEU A 10 -4.97 -22.67 6.98
C LEU A 10 -3.93 -23.76 6.71
N ASP A 11 -3.11 -23.59 5.69
CA ASP A 11 -1.88 -24.36 5.59
C ASP A 11 -0.91 -23.82 6.65
N ASP A 12 -0.51 -24.70 7.58
CA ASP A 12 0.31 -24.45 8.75
C ASP A 12 1.77 -24.04 8.46
N THR A 13 2.10 -23.70 7.25
CA THR A 13 3.33 -22.94 6.94
C THR A 13 3.11 -21.47 7.27
N GLN A 14 2.93 -21.18 8.56
CA GLN A 14 3.08 -19.83 9.11
C GLN A 14 4.46 -19.32 8.69
N LEU A 15 4.52 -18.55 7.60
CA LEU A 15 5.64 -17.66 7.37
C LEU A 15 5.61 -16.65 8.51
N ASP A 16 6.37 -16.95 9.58
CA ASP A 16 6.67 -15.95 10.59
C ASP A 16 7.46 -14.86 9.88
N TYR A 17 6.74 -13.84 9.38
CA TYR A 17 7.35 -12.76 8.61
C TYR A 17 8.46 -12.06 9.41
N LEU A 18 8.40 -12.11 10.76
CA LEU A 18 9.40 -11.52 11.64
C LEU A 18 10.75 -12.25 11.52
N GLN A 19 10.74 -13.54 11.16
CA GLN A 19 11.96 -14.32 10.91
C GLN A 19 12.45 -14.22 9.47
N SER A 20 11.68 -13.56 8.60
CA SER A 20 12.03 -13.40 7.17
C SER A 20 13.23 -12.46 7.00
N PRO A 21 14.34 -12.92 6.39
CA PRO A 21 15.46 -12.04 6.06
C PRO A 21 15.05 -10.87 5.15
N LEU A 22 14.11 -11.11 4.24
CA LEU A 22 13.55 -10.08 3.37
C LEU A 22 12.81 -9.02 4.17
N TRP A 23 11.93 -9.44 5.12
CA TRP A 23 11.23 -8.48 5.98
C TRP A 23 12.20 -7.66 6.81
N LYS A 24 13.24 -8.29 7.34
CA LYS A 24 14.27 -7.59 8.11
C LYS A 24 14.94 -6.50 7.26
N ARG A 25 15.36 -6.80 6.02
CA ARG A 25 15.96 -5.79 5.14
C ARG A 25 14.98 -4.65 4.83
N ILE A 26 13.71 -4.96 4.54
CA ILE A 26 12.70 -3.95 4.22
C ILE A 26 12.37 -3.09 5.44
N SER A 27 12.21 -3.68 6.63
CA SER A 27 11.89 -2.94 7.85
C SER A 27 13.02 -2.02 8.29
N ASP A 28 14.26 -2.48 8.17
CA ASP A 28 15.46 -1.73 8.55
C ASP A 28 15.82 -0.63 7.53
N TYR A 29 15.29 -0.72 6.32
CA TYR A 29 15.58 0.26 5.27
C TYR A 29 15.07 1.66 5.65
N GLN A 30 16.00 2.64 5.61
CA GLN A 30 15.71 4.05 5.90
C GLN A 30 15.51 4.81 4.58
N ILE A 31 14.26 5.19 4.30
CA ILE A 31 13.92 5.98 3.10
C ILE A 31 14.31 7.46 3.25
N ASP A 32 14.30 7.98 4.49
CA ASP A 32 14.86 9.28 4.82
C ASP A 32 16.36 9.11 5.10
N GLN A 33 17.20 9.79 4.36
CA GLN A 33 18.66 9.79 4.55
C GLN A 33 19.06 10.97 5.44
N ASP A 34 19.97 10.75 6.38
CA ASP A 34 20.32 11.71 7.44
C ASP A 34 20.91 13.03 6.93
N GLU A 35 21.58 13.02 5.77
CA GLU A 35 22.28 14.18 5.23
C GLU A 35 21.48 14.99 4.21
N VAL A 36 20.19 14.65 3.99
CA VAL A 36 19.36 15.30 2.97
C VAL A 36 18.61 16.48 3.53
N ILE A 37 18.80 17.66 2.94
CA ILE A 37 18.13 18.91 3.35
C ILE A 37 16.60 18.81 3.31
N ILE A 38 16.06 18.10 2.31
CA ILE A 38 14.64 17.84 2.16
C ILE A 38 14.40 16.32 2.18
N PRO A 39 14.15 15.73 3.34
CA PRO A 39 13.89 14.30 3.46
C PRO A 39 12.67 13.86 2.65
N PHE A 40 12.62 12.58 2.29
CA PHE A 40 11.50 11.94 1.59
C PHE A 40 10.16 12.22 2.30
N THR A 41 10.12 12.03 3.63
CA THR A 41 8.93 12.30 4.47
C THR A 41 8.43 13.73 4.32
N ARG A 42 9.33 14.71 4.21
CA ARG A 42 8.97 16.12 4.03
C ARG A 42 8.41 16.40 2.64
N LYS A 43 8.97 15.79 1.59
CA LYS A 43 8.42 15.87 0.23
C LYS A 43 7.04 15.26 0.16
N LEU A 44 6.88 14.05 0.73
CA LEU A 44 5.59 13.37 0.80
C LEU A 44 4.53 14.21 1.51
N ALA A 45 4.88 14.80 2.66
CA ALA A 45 3.99 15.68 3.42
C ALA A 45 3.55 16.89 2.60
N HIS A 46 4.47 17.51 1.88
CA HIS A 46 4.18 18.68 1.03
C HIS A 46 3.32 18.31 -0.18
N THR A 47 3.65 17.21 -0.86
CA THR A 47 2.96 16.79 -2.09
C THR A 47 1.52 16.36 -1.81
N GLU A 48 1.30 15.62 -0.72
CA GLU A 48 0.01 15.04 -0.41
C GLU A 48 -0.82 15.85 0.61
N GLY A 49 -0.24 16.91 1.17
CA GLY A 49 -0.89 17.70 2.24
C GLY A 49 -1.03 16.92 3.54
N TRP A 50 -0.16 15.93 3.78
CA TRP A 50 -0.22 15.08 4.96
C TRP A 50 0.63 15.61 6.12
N THR A 51 0.22 15.24 7.34
CA THR A 51 1.09 15.50 8.49
C THR A 51 2.31 14.59 8.46
N ARG A 52 3.44 15.03 9.06
CA ARG A 52 4.66 14.19 9.17
C ARG A 52 4.36 12.82 9.80
N ARG A 53 3.52 12.80 10.84
CA ARG A 53 3.13 11.54 11.50
C ARG A 53 2.39 10.61 10.55
N PHE A 54 1.48 11.12 9.75
CA PHE A 54 0.75 10.33 8.76
C PHE A 54 1.69 9.77 7.69
N CYS A 55 2.64 10.58 7.21
CA CYS A 55 3.65 10.14 6.25
C CYS A 55 4.51 8.98 6.78
N LEU A 56 4.98 9.07 8.03
CA LEU A 56 5.76 8.01 8.65
C LEU A 56 4.97 6.70 8.73
N LEU A 57 3.70 6.75 9.14
CA LEU A 57 2.83 5.58 9.18
C LEU A 57 2.51 5.04 7.78
N ALA A 58 2.31 5.91 6.79
CA ALA A 58 2.10 5.50 5.40
C ALA A 58 3.34 4.82 4.81
N ILE A 59 4.54 5.25 5.18
CA ILE A 59 5.80 4.60 4.79
C ILE A 59 5.90 3.20 5.40
N GLU A 60 5.50 3.01 6.65
CA GLU A 60 5.46 1.67 7.25
C GLU A 60 4.45 0.75 6.55
N GLU A 61 3.29 1.26 6.17
CA GLU A 61 2.32 0.49 5.38
C GLU A 61 2.83 0.22 3.95
N TYR A 62 3.59 1.13 3.35
CA TYR A 62 4.29 0.90 2.09
C TYR A 62 5.34 -0.22 2.19
N LYS A 63 6.13 -0.28 3.26
CA LYS A 63 7.09 -1.37 3.51
C LYS A 63 6.38 -2.72 3.60
N LYS A 64 5.25 -2.80 4.31
CA LYS A 64 4.43 -4.01 4.36
C LYS A 64 3.91 -4.42 2.98
N PHE A 65 3.39 -3.46 2.23
CA PHE A 65 2.92 -3.70 0.87
C PHE A 65 4.03 -4.25 -0.05
N VAL A 66 5.22 -3.65 0.00
CA VAL A 66 6.40 -4.13 -0.76
C VAL A 66 6.73 -5.57 -0.39
N TYR A 67 6.70 -5.91 0.89
CA TYR A 67 6.89 -7.28 1.35
C TYR A 67 5.86 -8.23 0.74
N LEU A 68 4.57 -7.85 0.76
CA LEU A 68 3.49 -8.63 0.15
C LEU A 68 3.70 -8.81 -1.37
N CYS A 69 4.15 -7.78 -2.08
CA CYS A 69 4.51 -7.89 -3.49
C CYS A 69 5.59 -8.94 -3.74
N CYS A 70 6.58 -9.00 -2.84
CA CYS A 70 7.71 -9.91 -2.98
C CYS A 70 7.36 -11.37 -2.69
N ILE A 71 6.44 -11.64 -1.77
CA ILE A 71 6.06 -13.02 -1.39
C ILE A 71 4.86 -13.55 -2.16
N SER A 72 4.05 -12.68 -2.75
CA SER A 72 2.89 -13.07 -3.56
C SER A 72 3.34 -13.57 -4.92
N LYS A 73 2.74 -14.67 -5.40
CA LYS A 73 2.97 -15.20 -6.75
C LYS A 73 2.46 -14.23 -7.85
N ASN A 74 1.42 -13.50 -7.54
CA ASN A 74 0.74 -12.60 -8.49
C ASN A 74 1.01 -11.11 -8.21
N GLY A 75 1.95 -10.80 -7.29
CA GLY A 75 2.13 -9.46 -6.78
C GLY A 75 1.01 -9.04 -5.82
N ALA A 76 0.89 -7.75 -5.57
CA ALA A 76 -0.12 -7.17 -4.71
C ALA A 76 -0.62 -5.84 -5.29
N SER A 77 -1.87 -5.44 -4.94
CA SER A 77 -2.46 -4.16 -5.33
C SER A 77 -2.41 -3.20 -4.16
N PRO A 78 -1.81 -2.00 -4.31
CA PRO A 78 -1.69 -1.05 -3.21
C PRO A 78 -3.03 -0.36 -2.90
N SER A 79 -3.15 0.17 -1.69
CA SER A 79 -4.14 1.19 -1.41
C SER A 79 -3.72 2.53 -2.00
N ILE A 80 -4.66 3.48 -2.12
CA ILE A 80 -4.36 4.81 -2.65
C ILE A 80 -3.25 5.51 -1.84
N ALA A 81 -3.28 5.39 -0.51
CA ALA A 81 -2.27 6.02 0.33
C ALA A 81 -0.88 5.37 0.15
N VAL A 82 -0.83 4.05 0.07
CA VAL A 82 0.40 3.29 -0.17
C VAL A 82 0.96 3.57 -1.57
N ASP A 83 0.09 3.63 -2.57
CA ASP A 83 0.45 3.93 -3.96
C ASP A 83 1.12 5.30 -4.11
N LYS A 84 0.64 6.31 -3.38
CA LYS A 84 1.25 7.65 -3.34
C LYS A 84 2.68 7.64 -2.77
N VAL A 85 2.93 6.85 -1.74
CA VAL A 85 4.28 6.66 -1.21
C VAL A 85 5.16 5.98 -2.26
N TRP A 86 4.64 4.93 -2.92
CA TRP A 86 5.38 4.22 -3.95
C TRP A 86 5.69 5.10 -5.15
N HIS A 87 4.71 5.87 -5.66
CA HIS A 87 4.93 6.83 -6.75
C HIS A 87 6.03 7.83 -6.43
N LEU A 88 6.05 8.39 -5.22
CA LEU A 88 7.14 9.28 -4.83
C LEU A 88 8.49 8.54 -4.78
N HIS A 89 8.52 7.29 -4.27
CA HIS A 89 9.76 6.50 -4.22
C HIS A 89 10.32 6.19 -5.61
N LEU A 90 9.45 5.91 -6.58
CA LEU A 90 9.85 5.70 -7.98
C LEU A 90 10.53 6.92 -8.61
N LEU A 91 10.26 8.13 -8.14
CA LEU A 91 10.95 9.34 -8.61
C LEU A 91 12.41 9.43 -8.13
N TYR A 92 12.77 8.69 -7.08
CA TYR A 92 14.15 8.53 -6.63
C TYR A 92 14.85 7.41 -7.41
N THR A 93 14.85 7.54 -8.74
CA THR A 93 15.20 6.47 -9.68
C THR A 93 16.54 5.80 -9.41
N THR A 94 17.57 6.58 -9.06
CA THR A 94 18.90 6.04 -8.75
C THR A 94 18.88 5.19 -7.50
N GLU A 95 18.28 5.68 -6.43
CA GLU A 95 18.16 4.97 -5.17
C GLU A 95 17.25 3.74 -5.33
N TYR A 96 16.08 3.88 -5.97
CA TYR A 96 15.12 2.81 -6.18
C TYR A 96 15.73 1.65 -6.99
N TRP A 97 16.40 1.93 -8.13
CA TRP A 97 16.90 0.90 -9.03
C TRP A 97 18.30 0.39 -8.72
N LYS A 98 19.15 1.16 -8.02
CA LYS A 98 20.54 0.77 -7.73
C LYS A 98 20.75 0.34 -6.28
N GLU A 99 19.86 0.74 -5.37
CA GLU A 99 19.97 0.43 -3.94
C GLU A 99 18.80 -0.42 -3.47
N PHE A 100 17.58 0.12 -3.53
CA PHE A 100 16.40 -0.53 -2.95
C PHE A 100 16.07 -1.87 -3.62
N CYS A 101 15.89 -1.90 -4.92
CA CYS A 101 15.54 -3.13 -5.62
C CYS A 101 16.65 -4.19 -5.51
N PRO A 102 17.93 -3.93 -5.85
CA PRO A 102 18.95 -4.97 -5.86
C PRO A 102 19.47 -5.35 -4.47
N LYS A 103 19.55 -4.41 -3.52
CA LYS A 103 20.18 -4.68 -2.22
C LYS A 103 19.17 -5.01 -1.12
N ILE A 104 17.98 -4.42 -1.15
CA ILE A 104 16.93 -4.65 -0.13
C ILE A 104 16.00 -5.75 -0.57
N LEU A 105 15.45 -5.67 -1.80
CA LEU A 105 14.49 -6.65 -2.30
C LEU A 105 15.15 -7.87 -2.94
N GLU A 106 16.38 -7.72 -3.47
CA GLU A 106 17.10 -8.72 -4.29
C GLU A 106 16.30 -9.13 -5.53
N ARG A 107 15.47 -8.19 -6.02
CA ARG A 107 14.65 -8.32 -7.24
C ARG A 107 14.17 -6.96 -7.72
N GLU A 108 13.75 -6.91 -8.95
CA GLU A 108 13.03 -5.76 -9.49
C GLU A 108 11.57 -5.75 -9.00
N LEU A 109 11.06 -4.56 -8.69
CA LEU A 109 9.67 -4.33 -8.36
C LEU A 109 9.14 -3.20 -9.25
N HIS A 110 8.41 -3.60 -10.30
CA HIS A 110 7.84 -2.67 -11.27
C HIS A 110 6.43 -2.25 -10.87
N HIS A 111 6.13 -0.98 -11.08
CA HIS A 111 4.79 -0.44 -10.96
C HIS A 111 4.09 -0.52 -12.34
N PHE A 112 3.00 -1.26 -12.40
CA PHE A 112 2.19 -1.37 -13.60
C PHE A 112 0.99 -0.41 -13.50
N PRO A 113 0.91 0.64 -14.35
CA PRO A 113 -0.21 1.54 -14.33
C PRO A 113 -1.49 0.82 -14.76
N ASN A 114 -2.61 1.27 -14.19
CA ASN A 114 -3.93 0.84 -14.62
C ASN A 114 -4.17 1.31 -16.06
N VAL A 115 -4.54 0.40 -16.95
CA VAL A 115 -4.81 0.72 -18.37
C VAL A 115 -6.25 1.13 -18.62
N GLY A 116 -7.12 1.00 -17.62
CA GLY A 116 -8.52 1.41 -17.65
C GLY A 116 -9.46 0.39 -18.29
N GLY A 117 -10.77 0.65 -18.14
CA GLY A 117 -11.83 -0.21 -18.62
C GLY A 117 -12.46 -1.10 -17.55
N ILE A 118 -13.67 -1.61 -17.83
CA ILE A 118 -14.46 -2.38 -16.85
C ILE A 118 -13.79 -3.69 -16.42
N ASN A 119 -13.15 -4.38 -17.37
CA ASN A 119 -12.45 -5.63 -17.08
C ASN A 119 -11.20 -5.40 -16.19
N ASP A 120 -10.50 -4.30 -16.45
CA ASP A 120 -9.33 -3.90 -15.67
C ASP A 120 -9.74 -3.46 -14.26
N TYR A 121 -10.84 -2.72 -14.14
CA TYR A 121 -11.41 -2.33 -12.85
C TYR A 121 -11.77 -3.56 -11.99
N ASN A 122 -12.49 -4.54 -12.53
CA ASN A 122 -12.87 -5.75 -11.81
C ASN A 122 -11.64 -6.56 -11.38
N LYS A 123 -10.67 -6.73 -12.29
CA LYS A 123 -9.40 -7.39 -11.98
C LYS A 123 -8.65 -6.70 -10.84
N HIS A 124 -8.59 -5.38 -10.83
CA HIS A 124 -7.95 -4.62 -9.76
C HIS A 124 -8.69 -4.72 -8.44
N GLN A 125 -10.04 -4.78 -8.44
CA GLN A 125 -10.83 -5.01 -7.23
C GLN A 125 -10.54 -6.38 -6.62
N ASP A 126 -10.58 -7.44 -7.44
CA ASP A 126 -10.27 -8.80 -6.99
C ASP A 126 -8.84 -8.88 -6.44
N TRP A 127 -7.89 -8.25 -7.14
CA TRP A 127 -6.49 -8.24 -6.71
C TRP A 127 -6.27 -7.47 -5.41
N TYR A 128 -7.00 -6.38 -5.21
CA TYR A 128 -7.00 -5.64 -3.97
C TYR A 128 -7.57 -6.45 -2.80
N LEU A 129 -8.67 -7.16 -3.00
CA LEU A 129 -9.24 -8.07 -2.00
C LEU A 129 -8.25 -9.17 -1.60
N GLU A 130 -7.58 -9.79 -2.57
CA GLU A 130 -6.54 -10.79 -2.31
C GLU A 130 -5.35 -10.20 -1.54
N THR A 131 -4.98 -8.95 -1.83
CA THR A 131 -3.94 -8.24 -1.07
C THR A 131 -4.33 -8.03 0.39
N LEU A 132 -5.59 -7.64 0.68
CA LEU A 132 -6.07 -7.47 2.05
C LEU A 132 -6.11 -8.81 2.82
N LYS A 133 -6.55 -9.88 2.17
CA LYS A 133 -6.52 -11.23 2.77
C LYS A 133 -5.08 -11.65 3.10
N LEU A 134 -4.16 -11.44 2.16
CA LEU A 134 -2.74 -11.75 2.35
C LEU A 134 -2.15 -10.90 3.48
N TYR A 135 -2.50 -9.61 3.57
CA TYR A 135 -2.09 -8.72 4.66
C TYR A 135 -2.50 -9.28 6.02
N ILE A 136 -3.79 -9.64 6.18
CA ILE A 136 -4.32 -10.19 7.44
C ILE A 136 -3.62 -11.50 7.79
N ASN A 137 -3.42 -12.36 6.79
CA ASN A 137 -2.79 -13.67 6.99
C ASN A 137 -1.32 -13.55 7.41
N VAL A 138 -0.55 -12.69 6.75
CA VAL A 138 0.88 -12.52 6.98
C VAL A 138 1.15 -11.76 8.29
N PHE A 139 0.53 -10.60 8.44
CA PHE A 139 0.85 -9.72 9.58
C PHE A 139 0.03 -10.00 10.83
N ARG A 140 -0.98 -10.88 10.76
CA ARG A 140 -1.88 -11.22 11.88
C ARG A 140 -2.52 -9.99 12.52
N GLN A 141 -2.81 -8.99 11.71
CA GLN A 141 -3.48 -7.75 12.11
C GLN A 141 -4.39 -7.26 10.98
N ASN A 142 -5.42 -6.52 11.34
CA ASN A 142 -6.26 -5.86 10.35
C ASN A 142 -5.50 -4.72 9.67
N PRO A 143 -5.65 -4.54 8.35
CA PRO A 143 -5.11 -3.35 7.68
C PRO A 143 -5.71 -2.08 8.31
N PRO A 144 -4.89 -1.07 8.65
CA PRO A 144 -5.41 0.16 9.26
C PRO A 144 -6.31 0.93 8.28
N GLU A 145 -7.56 1.20 8.66
CA GLU A 145 -8.56 1.89 7.81
C GLU A 145 -8.12 3.28 7.35
N SER A 146 -7.23 3.94 8.10
CA SER A 146 -6.65 5.23 7.71
C SER A 146 -5.78 5.17 6.45
N PHE A 147 -5.29 3.98 6.09
CA PHE A 147 -4.45 3.75 4.90
C PHE A 147 -5.11 2.81 3.90
N TRP A 148 -5.90 1.83 4.38
CA TRP A 148 -6.50 0.79 3.55
C TRP A 148 -8.02 0.93 3.57
N ARG A 149 -8.63 1.08 2.41
CA ARG A 149 -10.08 0.98 2.30
C ARG A 149 -10.49 -0.48 2.54
N ILE A 150 -11.39 -0.70 3.49
CA ILE A 150 -11.89 -2.03 3.81
C ILE A 150 -13.24 -2.24 3.09
N PRO A 151 -13.29 -3.05 2.01
CA PRO A 151 -14.53 -3.45 1.36
C PRO A 151 -15.32 -4.41 2.24
N LYS A 152 -16.66 -4.43 2.07
CA LYS A 152 -17.53 -5.33 2.85
C LYS A 152 -17.19 -6.82 2.68
N GLU A 153 -16.69 -7.18 1.51
CA GLU A 153 -16.28 -8.54 1.16
C GLU A 153 -15.14 -9.07 2.05
N ILE A 154 -14.39 -8.18 2.70
CA ILE A 154 -13.30 -8.53 3.62
C ILE A 154 -13.76 -8.64 5.07
N GLU A 155 -14.93 -8.12 5.45
CA GLU A 155 -15.39 -8.09 6.85
C GLU A 155 -15.33 -9.46 7.55
N LEU A 156 -15.60 -10.55 6.82
CA LEU A 156 -15.54 -11.92 7.36
C LEU A 156 -14.10 -12.43 7.63
N PHE A 157 -13.12 -11.77 7.06
CA PHE A 157 -11.69 -12.11 7.23
C PHE A 157 -11.00 -11.26 8.29
N LEU A 158 -11.65 -10.20 8.76
CA LEU A 158 -11.08 -9.33 9.78
C LEU A 158 -10.93 -10.09 11.10
N LEU A 159 -9.80 -9.88 11.73
CA LEU A 159 -9.55 -10.40 13.06
C LEU A 159 -10.43 -9.64 14.07
N PRO A 160 -10.97 -10.32 15.10
CA PRO A 160 -11.70 -9.63 16.15
C PRO A 160 -10.81 -8.56 16.79
N GLU A 161 -11.35 -7.36 16.96
CA GLU A 161 -10.61 -6.26 17.60
C GLU A 161 -10.16 -6.70 19.00
N SER A 162 -8.86 -6.83 19.19
CA SER A 162 -8.32 -6.93 20.54
C SER A 162 -8.64 -5.59 21.21
N LYS A 163 -9.25 -5.63 22.43
CA LYS A 163 -9.71 -4.45 23.19
C LYS A 163 -8.60 -3.51 23.66
N ASN A 164 -7.53 -3.37 22.90
CA ASN A 164 -6.51 -2.36 23.13
C ASN A 164 -6.86 -1.13 22.30
N LYS A 165 -7.68 -0.26 22.88
CA LYS A 165 -8.00 1.08 22.39
C LYS A 165 -6.72 1.87 22.17
N VAL A 166 -6.16 1.82 20.97
CA VAL A 166 -5.39 2.95 20.47
C VAL A 166 -6.40 4.06 20.25
N LYS A 167 -6.32 5.14 21.01
CA LYS A 167 -7.23 6.29 20.95
C LYS A 167 -7.39 6.71 19.48
N THR A 168 -8.61 6.60 19.01
CA THR A 168 -9.11 7.04 17.72
C THR A 168 -8.50 8.38 17.33
N ILE A 169 -7.68 8.39 16.29
CA ILE A 169 -7.33 9.61 15.58
C ILE A 169 -8.64 10.09 14.97
N ARG A 170 -9.09 11.30 15.33
CA ARG A 170 -10.31 11.95 14.83
C ARG A 170 -10.45 11.65 13.34
N GLN A 171 -11.61 11.12 12.97
CA GLN A 171 -12.03 10.92 11.58
C GLN A 171 -11.82 12.24 10.82
N PHE A 172 -10.78 12.28 10.04
CA PHE A 172 -10.62 13.31 9.03
C PHE A 172 -11.62 12.96 7.93
N THR A 173 -12.58 13.83 7.67
CA THR A 173 -13.68 13.58 6.75
C THR A 173 -13.16 13.49 5.31
N TRP A 174 -12.83 12.29 4.89
CA TRP A 174 -12.30 11.94 3.55
C TRP A 174 -13.28 12.23 2.40
N LYS A 175 -14.59 12.37 2.69
CA LYS A 175 -15.62 12.58 1.66
C LYS A 175 -15.36 13.82 0.77
N LYS A 176 -14.90 14.92 1.33
CA LYS A 176 -14.72 16.18 0.59
C LYS A 176 -13.45 16.22 -0.24
N THR A 177 -12.38 15.52 0.19
CA THR A 177 -11.10 15.48 -0.52
C THR A 177 -11.13 14.52 -1.72
N PHE A 178 -11.96 13.49 -1.67
CA PHE A 178 -12.07 12.49 -2.73
C PHE A 178 -12.82 13.03 -3.96
N GLU A 179 -13.88 13.79 -3.76
CA GLU A 179 -14.64 14.42 -4.86
C GLU A 179 -13.81 15.54 -5.54
N ASP A 180 -13.03 16.29 -4.76
CA ASP A 180 -12.13 17.34 -5.27
C ASP A 180 -10.93 16.76 -6.04
N LEU A 181 -10.36 15.65 -5.58
CA LEU A 181 -9.21 15.01 -6.25
C LEU A 181 -9.64 14.36 -7.57
N HIS A 182 -10.78 13.67 -7.56
CA HIS A 182 -11.35 13.04 -8.76
C HIS A 182 -11.71 14.09 -9.82
N SER A 183 -12.25 15.24 -9.42
CA SER A 183 -12.57 16.34 -10.33
C SER A 183 -11.31 17.03 -10.89
N LYS A 184 -10.24 17.15 -10.09
CA LYS A 184 -8.97 17.74 -10.53
C LYS A 184 -8.19 16.82 -11.46
N VAL A 185 -8.15 15.51 -11.17
CA VAL A 185 -7.51 14.51 -12.03
C VAL A 185 -8.30 14.38 -13.34
N PHE A 186 -9.63 14.39 -13.29
CA PHE A 186 -10.48 14.34 -14.49
C PHE A 186 -10.30 15.61 -15.37
N LYS A 187 -10.20 16.81 -14.77
CA LYS A 187 -9.88 18.05 -15.47
C LYS A 187 -8.46 18.06 -16.05
N TYR A 188 -7.49 17.47 -15.38
CA TYR A 188 -6.11 17.41 -15.85
C TYR A 188 -5.95 16.46 -17.06
N ILE A 189 -6.69 15.35 -17.06
CA ILE A 189 -6.67 14.35 -18.16
C ILE A 189 -7.46 14.83 -19.38
N HIS A 190 -8.55 15.58 -19.18
CA HIS A 190 -9.41 16.04 -20.30
C HIS A 190 -9.23 17.50 -20.68
N GLY A 191 -8.40 18.25 -19.96
CA GLY A 191 -8.12 19.68 -20.22
C GLY A 191 -6.94 19.98 -21.14
N LYS A 192 -6.23 18.95 -21.65
CA LYS A 192 -5.12 19.13 -22.61
C LYS A 192 -5.39 18.43 -23.93
N SER A 193 -6.51 18.77 -24.54
CA SER A 193 -6.68 18.59 -25.99
C SER A 193 -6.96 19.96 -26.58
N VAL A 194 -5.93 20.72 -26.86
CA VAL A 194 -5.87 21.74 -27.93
C VAL A 194 -4.44 22.30 -27.92
N TYR A 195 -3.57 21.79 -28.79
CA TYR A 195 -2.65 22.64 -29.53
C TYR A 195 -2.54 22.04 -30.93
N GLN A 196 -3.09 22.81 -31.86
CA GLN A 196 -2.74 22.78 -33.25
C GLN A 196 -1.26 23.10 -33.44
#